data_45c29708e2fd497c067a8d4329f06225
#
_entry.id   45c29708e2fd497c067a8d4329f06225
#
_cell.length_a   1.000
_cell.length_b   1.000
_cell.length_c   1.000
_cell.angle_alpha   90.00
_cell.angle_beta   90.00
_cell.angle_gamma   90.00
#
_symmetry.space_group_name_H-M   'P 1'
#
loop_
_entity.id
_entity.type
_entity.pdbx_description
1 polymer ?
#
loop_
_entity_poly.entity_id
_entity_poly.type
_entity_poly.pdbx_seq_one_letter_code
_entity_poly.pdbx_strand_id
1 'polypeptide(L)'
;AIDVSLVGSEMCIRDSSGLDSSLKNGEFKLGVDLFSSEMNKGKHVISAILLKEGKSKGSRTVLDSTIKTKITDKQTIWFKKNIKNVYKWSAEEPNLYKLQVTLSDPFGKTLQSFTQQVGFRTIQINNGLLKVNGKPITIRGVNRHEWDPINGRAVTRASMVEDIKIMKRNNINAVRCSHYPNQEVWYELCNEYGLYVINEANIEAHGMRFHHNGYKQLTNDSTWSGQWIDRGQRMFERDKNQPSIIMWSMGNEAGDGKNFENLYKWLKYKDSSRPVVYEPASKKNHSDIAFPMYKDIKYLLKYAQSNKSKPLILCEYAHAMGNSVGNLKDYWDIIDRYELLQGGFIWDFADQTIEKENEDGDQFWAYGGDFDDQVYNNDSNFCANGLVAADRSPNPHFHEVKK
;
A
#
# COMPACT_ATOMS: atom_id res chain seq x y z
N ALA A 1 -16.30 -2.16 3.57
CA ALA A 1 -17.05 -3.02 4.48
C ALA A 1 -17.98 -3.87 3.64
N ILE A 2 -17.80 -5.18 3.61
CA ILE A 2 -18.83 -6.11 3.20
C ILE A 2 -19.82 -6.07 4.35
N ASP A 3 -21.01 -5.53 4.09
CA ASP A 3 -22.11 -5.54 5.02
C ASP A 3 -22.63 -6.99 5.07
N VAL A 4 -22.02 -7.80 5.92
CA VAL A 4 -22.57 -9.08 6.32
C VAL A 4 -23.48 -8.75 7.49
N SER A 5 -24.76 -8.62 7.23
CA SER A 5 -25.79 -8.47 8.26
C SER A 5 -25.82 -9.74 9.11
N LEU A 6 -25.05 -9.77 10.17
CA LEU A 6 -25.18 -10.74 11.24
C LEU A 6 -26.20 -10.20 12.23
N VAL A 7 -27.14 -11.04 12.60
CA VAL A 7 -28.11 -10.76 13.69
C VAL A 7 -27.29 -10.70 14.98
N GLY A 8 -27.09 -9.49 15.52
CA GLY A 8 -26.30 -9.30 16.74
C GLY A 8 -25.61 -7.93 16.84
N SER A 9 -24.66 -7.82 17.75
CA SER A 9 -23.81 -6.63 17.90
C SER A 9 -22.50 -6.84 17.14
N GLU A 10 -22.12 -5.88 16.32
CA GLU A 10 -20.89 -5.90 15.50
C GLU A 10 -19.92 -4.80 15.89
N MET A 11 -18.65 -5.03 15.59
CA MET A 11 -17.54 -4.14 15.92
C MET A 11 -16.62 -3.94 14.70
N CYS A 12 -16.36 -2.69 14.33
CA CYS A 12 -15.34 -2.29 13.36
C CYS A 12 -14.30 -1.41 14.06
N ILE A 13 -13.02 -1.59 13.74
CA ILE A 13 -11.94 -0.84 14.39
C ILE A 13 -11.29 0.15 13.45
N ARG A 14 -10.84 1.28 14.03
CA ARG A 14 -10.04 2.30 13.36
C ARG A 14 -8.95 2.75 14.33
N ASP A 15 -7.70 2.41 14.06
CA ASP A 15 -6.58 2.87 14.87
C ASP A 15 -5.86 4.09 14.25
N SER A 16 -5.17 4.80 15.11
CA SER A 16 -4.18 5.81 14.74
C SER A 16 -3.03 5.71 15.73
N SER A 17 -1.84 5.41 15.22
CA SER A 17 -0.62 5.20 16.00
C SER A 17 0.48 6.14 15.52
N GLY A 18 0.32 7.43 15.83
CA GLY A 18 1.27 8.50 15.54
C GLY A 18 2.36 8.64 16.60
N LEU A 19 3.26 9.59 16.36
CA LEU A 19 4.26 10.03 17.31
C LEU A 19 3.96 11.47 17.73
N ASP A 20 4.30 11.81 18.96
CA ASP A 20 4.26 13.20 19.44
C ASP A 20 5.32 14.09 18.74
N SER A 21 5.30 15.38 19.02
CA SER A 21 6.24 16.35 18.43
C SER A 21 7.71 16.04 18.76
N SER A 22 8.00 15.33 19.85
CA SER A 22 9.35 14.90 20.23
C SER A 22 9.83 13.67 19.43
N LEU A 23 8.93 13.02 18.69
CA LEU A 23 9.13 11.76 17.98
C LEU A 23 9.61 10.60 18.88
N LYS A 24 9.37 10.69 20.20
CA LYS A 24 9.78 9.66 21.18
C LYS A 24 8.58 8.90 21.73
N ASN A 25 7.44 9.55 21.89
CA ASN A 25 6.27 8.95 22.50
C ASN A 25 5.21 8.64 21.45
N GLY A 26 4.43 7.60 21.68
CA GLY A 26 3.32 7.21 20.82
C GLY A 26 2.01 7.85 21.23
N GLU A 27 1.29 8.42 20.29
CA GLU A 27 -0.09 8.86 20.44
C GLU A 27 -1.00 7.79 19.86
N PHE A 28 -1.56 6.95 20.72
CA PHE A 28 -2.47 5.88 20.32
C PHE A 28 -3.92 6.34 20.46
N LYS A 29 -4.70 6.17 19.39
CA LYS A 29 -6.15 6.38 19.38
C LYS A 29 -6.81 5.20 18.69
N LEU A 30 -7.77 4.57 19.33
CA LEU A 30 -8.56 3.47 18.81
C LEU A 30 -10.04 3.86 18.86
N GLY A 31 -10.69 3.93 17.70
CA GLY A 31 -12.14 4.02 17.57
C GLY A 31 -12.71 2.64 17.33
N VAL A 32 -13.69 2.26 18.11
CA VAL A 32 -14.47 1.02 17.96
C VAL A 32 -15.89 1.41 17.63
N ASP A 33 -16.28 1.18 16.38
CA ASP A 33 -17.65 1.40 15.91
C ASP A 33 -18.48 0.17 16.26
N LEU A 34 -19.53 0.38 17.02
CA LEU A 34 -20.45 -0.66 17.50
C LEU A 34 -21.80 -0.52 16.82
N PHE A 35 -22.35 -1.63 16.41
CA PHE A 35 -23.68 -1.72 15.84
C PHE A 35 -24.50 -2.76 16.60
N SER A 36 -25.80 -2.49 16.79
CA SER A 36 -26.74 -3.48 17.28
C SER A 36 -28.05 -3.39 16.51
N SER A 37 -28.51 -4.51 15.98
CA SER A 37 -29.81 -4.64 15.34
C SER A 37 -30.95 -4.92 16.33
N GLU A 38 -30.63 -5.18 17.60
CA GLU A 38 -31.58 -5.48 18.64
C GLU A 38 -31.48 -4.49 19.81
N MET A 39 -32.62 -4.19 20.46
CA MET A 39 -32.61 -3.43 21.70
C MET A 39 -32.01 -4.27 22.84
N ASN A 40 -30.70 -4.19 22.98
CA ASN A 40 -29.96 -4.95 23.98
C ASN A 40 -30.22 -4.44 25.41
N LYS A 41 -30.76 -5.30 26.24
CA LYS A 41 -31.05 -5.04 27.68
C LYS A 41 -29.78 -5.25 28.49
N GLY A 42 -28.83 -4.31 28.47
CA GLY A 42 -27.65 -4.43 29.33
C GLY A 42 -26.46 -3.64 28.81
N LYS A 43 -25.39 -3.60 29.64
CA LYS A 43 -24.12 -2.97 29.27
C LYS A 43 -23.17 -4.00 28.70
N HIS A 44 -22.79 -3.83 27.46
CA HIS A 44 -21.69 -4.59 26.82
C HIS A 44 -20.34 -4.11 27.35
N VAL A 45 -19.36 -4.97 27.29
CA VAL A 45 -17.99 -4.72 27.72
C VAL A 45 -17.09 -4.72 26.49
N ILE A 46 -16.40 -3.62 26.24
CA ILE A 46 -15.37 -3.49 25.22
C ILE A 46 -14.02 -3.41 25.92
N SER A 47 -13.12 -4.34 25.68
CA SER A 47 -11.74 -4.30 26.18
C SER A 47 -10.76 -4.11 25.04
N ALA A 48 -9.73 -3.28 25.28
CA ALA A 48 -8.63 -3.05 24.34
C ALA A 48 -7.30 -3.26 25.07
N ILE A 49 -6.50 -4.20 24.57
CA ILE A 49 -5.18 -4.53 25.11
C ILE A 49 -4.15 -4.30 23.99
N LEU A 50 -3.12 -3.49 24.27
CA LEU A 50 -2.00 -3.30 23.37
C LEU A 50 -0.73 -3.85 24.00
N LEU A 51 -0.12 -4.81 23.32
CA LEU A 51 1.05 -5.55 23.78
C LEU A 51 2.26 -5.23 22.91
N LYS A 52 3.42 -4.98 23.52
CA LYS A 52 4.71 -5.07 22.84
C LYS A 52 5.29 -6.46 23.09
N GLU A 53 5.39 -7.27 22.05
CA GLU A 53 6.03 -8.57 22.12
C GLU A 53 7.55 -8.39 22.20
N GLY A 54 8.18 -9.00 23.18
CA GLY A 54 9.64 -8.98 23.35
C GLY A 54 10.29 -10.21 22.75
N LYS A 55 11.44 -10.05 22.08
CA LYS A 55 12.19 -11.17 21.50
C LYS A 55 12.73 -12.15 22.57
N SER A 56 12.90 -11.74 23.82
CA SER A 56 13.52 -12.55 24.88
C SER A 56 12.96 -12.34 26.30
N LYS A 57 12.07 -11.38 26.56
CA LYS A 57 11.63 -10.98 27.89
C LYS A 57 10.11 -10.97 28.10
N GLY A 58 9.36 -11.80 27.38
CA GLY A 58 7.90 -11.81 27.47
C GLY A 58 7.26 -10.55 26.88
N SER A 59 5.93 -10.54 26.84
CA SER A 59 5.14 -9.41 26.33
C SER A 59 4.99 -8.33 27.39
N ARG A 60 5.11 -7.06 26.99
CA ARG A 60 4.83 -5.89 27.84
C ARG A 60 3.49 -5.27 27.45
N THR A 61 2.55 -5.24 28.36
CA THR A 61 1.29 -4.51 28.18
C THR A 61 1.55 -3.00 28.25
N VAL A 62 1.15 -2.27 27.21
CA VAL A 62 1.28 -0.81 27.13
C VAL A 62 -0.06 -0.09 27.21
N LEU A 63 -1.14 -0.80 26.88
CA LEU A 63 -2.52 -0.39 27.12
C LEU A 63 -3.30 -1.60 27.63
N ASP A 64 -4.08 -1.41 28.68
CA ASP A 64 -5.15 -2.29 29.14
C ASP A 64 -6.29 -1.38 29.58
N SER A 65 -7.40 -1.46 28.87
CA SER A 65 -8.53 -0.54 29.10
C SER A 65 -9.84 -1.23 28.74
N THR A 66 -10.83 -0.99 29.59
CA THR A 66 -12.16 -1.58 29.45
C THR A 66 -13.23 -0.49 29.60
N ILE A 67 -14.20 -0.48 28.71
CA ILE A 67 -15.35 0.43 28.74
C ILE A 67 -16.63 -0.41 28.75
N LYS A 68 -17.58 -0.03 29.63
CA LYS A 68 -18.92 -0.65 29.69
C LYS A 68 -19.94 0.35 29.14
N THR A 69 -20.67 -0.05 28.11
CA THR A 69 -21.68 0.81 27.47
C THR A 69 -22.92 0.02 27.05
N LYS A 70 -24.07 0.70 26.97
CA LYS A 70 -25.23 0.16 26.26
C LYS A 70 -25.06 0.47 24.78
N ILE A 71 -25.27 -0.52 23.94
CA ILE A 71 -25.29 -0.33 22.49
C ILE A 71 -26.74 -0.06 22.10
N THR A 72 -27.03 1.16 21.61
CA THR A 72 -28.40 1.57 21.28
C THR A 72 -28.71 1.49 19.80
N ASP A 73 -27.77 1.84 18.95
CA ASP A 73 -27.86 1.80 17.49
C ASP A 73 -26.43 1.75 16.96
N LYS A 74 -25.96 2.80 16.34
CA LYS A 74 -24.58 2.98 15.92
C LYS A 74 -23.87 3.94 16.86
N GLN A 75 -22.73 3.54 17.42
CA GLN A 75 -21.91 4.41 18.25
C GLN A 75 -20.42 4.09 18.12
N THR A 76 -19.57 5.10 18.31
CA THR A 76 -18.11 4.93 18.35
C THR A 76 -17.60 5.08 19.77
N ILE A 77 -16.87 4.09 20.25
CA ILE A 77 -16.16 4.14 21.54
C ILE A 77 -14.68 4.45 21.27
N TRP A 78 -14.12 5.38 22.04
CA TRP A 78 -12.75 5.80 21.87
C TRP A 78 -11.86 5.41 23.03
N PHE A 79 -10.74 4.75 22.72
CA PHE A 79 -9.61 4.54 23.61
C PHE A 79 -8.47 5.46 23.18
N LYS A 80 -7.87 6.19 24.13
CA LYS A 80 -6.75 7.12 23.86
C LYS A 80 -5.66 6.90 24.89
N LYS A 81 -4.42 6.82 24.47
CA LYS A 81 -3.26 6.64 25.33
C LYS A 81 -2.01 7.27 24.75
N ASN A 82 -1.31 8.06 25.58
CA ASN A 82 0.06 8.48 25.30
C ASN A 82 1.00 7.45 25.92
N ILE A 83 1.86 6.85 25.08
CA ILE A 83 2.77 5.76 25.48
C ILE A 83 4.20 6.31 25.39
N LYS A 84 4.89 6.32 26.53
CA LYS A 84 6.26 6.84 26.61
C LYS A 84 7.24 5.89 25.95
N ASN A 85 8.21 6.46 25.20
CA ASN A 85 9.36 5.77 24.63
C ASN A 85 8.94 4.53 23.81
N VAL A 86 8.12 4.74 22.76
CA VAL A 86 7.70 3.65 21.87
C VAL A 86 8.82 3.21 20.95
N TYR A 87 8.85 1.92 20.62
CA TYR A 87 9.63 1.42 19.51
C TYR A 87 8.93 1.79 18.21
N LYS A 88 9.59 2.61 17.39
CA LYS A 88 9.03 3.14 16.14
C LYS A 88 9.06 2.08 15.05
N TRP A 89 8.06 2.08 14.19
CA TRP A 89 8.03 1.27 13.00
C TRP A 89 8.68 2.02 11.82
N SER A 90 9.52 1.35 11.07
CA SER A 90 10.03 1.74 9.76
C SER A 90 10.37 0.49 8.94
N ALA A 91 10.68 0.64 7.65
CA ALA A 91 11.12 -0.49 6.83
C ALA A 91 12.43 -1.14 7.32
N GLU A 92 13.30 -0.37 7.99
CA GLU A 92 14.56 -0.87 8.56
C GLU A 92 14.36 -1.45 9.97
N GLU A 93 13.45 -0.87 10.74
CA GLU A 93 13.12 -1.31 12.10
C GLU A 93 11.61 -1.57 12.22
N PRO A 94 11.10 -2.72 11.75
CA PRO A 94 9.67 -3.00 11.72
C PRO A 94 9.14 -3.41 13.11
N ASN A 95 9.18 -2.48 14.05
CA ASN A 95 8.72 -2.70 15.41
C ASN A 95 7.19 -2.65 15.47
N LEU A 96 6.58 -3.78 15.82
CA LEU A 96 5.12 -3.93 15.93
C LEU A 96 4.68 -4.13 17.37
N TYR A 97 3.44 -3.76 17.59
CA TYR A 97 2.63 -4.05 18.77
C TYR A 97 1.42 -4.86 18.33
N LYS A 98 0.90 -5.69 19.21
CA LYS A 98 -0.30 -6.49 19.00
C LYS A 98 -1.46 -5.85 19.75
N LEU A 99 -2.45 -5.36 19.02
CA LEU A 99 -3.71 -4.88 19.56
C LEU A 99 -4.70 -6.04 19.57
N GLN A 100 -5.33 -6.26 20.71
CA GLN A 100 -6.48 -7.16 20.86
C GLN A 100 -7.67 -6.35 21.34
N VAL A 101 -8.79 -6.43 20.63
CA VAL A 101 -10.06 -5.78 20.98
C VAL A 101 -11.12 -6.86 21.12
N THR A 102 -11.84 -6.85 22.23
CA THR A 102 -12.88 -7.85 22.52
C THR A 102 -14.18 -7.14 22.90
N LEU A 103 -15.27 -7.58 22.28
CA LEU A 103 -16.63 -7.22 22.64
C LEU A 103 -17.27 -8.38 23.38
N SER A 104 -17.81 -8.12 24.58
CA SER A 104 -18.55 -9.10 25.36
C SER A 104 -19.95 -8.61 25.70
N ASP A 105 -20.87 -9.53 25.83
CA ASP A 105 -22.24 -9.27 26.26
C ASP A 105 -22.31 -8.86 27.76
N PRO A 106 -23.49 -8.45 28.25
CA PRO A 106 -23.68 -8.11 29.66
C PRO A 106 -23.38 -9.24 30.67
N PHE A 107 -23.35 -10.49 30.21
CA PHE A 107 -23.11 -11.71 31.03
C PHE A 107 -21.65 -12.16 30.98
N GLY A 108 -20.80 -11.47 30.20
CA GLY A 108 -19.36 -11.77 30.07
C GLY A 108 -19.01 -12.74 28.94
N LYS A 109 -19.98 -13.17 28.13
CA LYS A 109 -19.70 -13.99 26.93
C LYS A 109 -19.07 -13.14 25.86
N THR A 110 -17.95 -13.56 25.30
CA THR A 110 -17.32 -12.92 24.14
C THR A 110 -18.21 -13.09 22.92
N LEU A 111 -18.57 -11.95 22.33
CA LEU A 111 -19.33 -11.87 21.07
C LEU A 111 -18.40 -11.79 19.87
N GLN A 112 -17.35 -10.98 19.97
CA GLN A 112 -16.40 -10.74 18.88
C GLN A 112 -15.01 -10.39 19.43
N SER A 113 -13.96 -10.79 18.70
CA SER A 113 -12.59 -10.44 19.04
C SER A 113 -11.81 -10.16 17.76
N PHE A 114 -10.99 -9.10 17.79
CA PHE A 114 -10.05 -8.72 16.72
C PHE A 114 -8.64 -8.70 17.24
N THR A 115 -7.72 -9.07 16.36
CA THR A 115 -6.28 -8.86 16.56
C THR A 115 -5.74 -8.05 15.40
N GLN A 116 -4.97 -7.00 15.70
CA GLN A 116 -4.41 -6.08 14.71
C GLN A 116 -2.95 -5.77 15.05
N GLN A 117 -2.10 -5.72 14.02
CA GLN A 117 -0.74 -5.20 14.13
C GLN A 117 -0.76 -3.67 14.20
N VAL A 118 -0.02 -3.09 15.13
CA VAL A 118 0.10 -1.62 15.30
C VAL A 118 1.56 -1.24 15.24
N GLY A 119 1.87 -0.25 14.39
CA GLY A 119 3.21 0.32 14.25
C GLY A 119 3.21 1.83 14.50
N PHE A 120 3.92 2.29 15.52
CA PHE A 120 4.04 3.74 15.80
C PHE A 120 4.97 4.41 14.81
N ARG A 121 4.43 5.32 14.00
CA ARG A 121 5.19 6.09 13.02
C ARG A 121 4.53 7.43 12.70
N THR A 122 5.32 8.31 12.11
CA THR A 122 4.82 9.56 11.52
C THR A 122 5.30 9.63 10.08
N ILE A 123 4.41 10.03 9.17
CA ILE A 123 4.70 10.26 7.76
C ILE A 123 4.39 11.72 7.47
N GLN A 124 5.32 12.44 6.88
CA GLN A 124 5.19 13.88 6.65
C GLN A 124 5.93 14.29 5.38
N ILE A 125 5.38 15.26 4.67
CA ILE A 125 6.13 16.04 3.68
C ILE A 125 6.50 17.35 4.36
N ASN A 126 7.79 17.54 4.59
CA ASN A 126 8.32 18.73 5.27
C ASN A 126 9.58 19.21 4.54
N ASN A 127 9.62 20.53 4.23
CA ASN A 127 10.67 21.14 3.42
C ASN A 127 10.88 20.45 2.07
N GLY A 128 9.78 20.04 1.41
CA GLY A 128 9.82 19.36 0.11
C GLY A 128 10.29 17.90 0.16
N LEU A 129 10.45 17.32 1.34
CA LEU A 129 10.93 15.94 1.52
C LEU A 129 9.90 15.06 2.21
N LEU A 130 9.70 13.86 1.67
CA LEU A 130 8.96 12.79 2.35
C LEU A 130 9.81 12.24 3.48
N LYS A 131 9.25 12.25 4.68
CA LYS A 131 9.92 11.81 5.91
C LYS A 131 9.11 10.74 6.63
N VAL A 132 9.80 9.74 7.14
CA VAL A 132 9.25 8.76 8.09
C VAL A 132 9.97 8.95 9.43
N ASN A 133 9.21 9.14 10.50
CA ASN A 133 9.74 9.40 11.85
C ASN A 133 10.72 10.59 11.88
N GLY A 134 10.43 11.64 11.10
CA GLY A 134 11.24 12.86 11.01
C GLY A 134 12.49 12.76 10.13
N LYS A 135 12.83 11.59 9.59
CA LYS A 135 14.00 11.38 8.72
C LYS A 135 13.55 11.30 7.26
N PRO A 136 14.23 11.99 6.32
CA PRO A 136 14.01 11.75 4.90
C PRO A 136 14.25 10.28 4.56
N ILE A 137 13.44 9.75 3.64
CA ILE A 137 13.61 8.40 3.11
C ILE A 137 13.92 8.44 1.63
N THR A 138 14.68 7.45 1.16
CA THR A 138 14.89 7.20 -0.26
C THR A 138 14.20 5.90 -0.62
N ILE A 139 13.34 5.94 -1.63
CA ILE A 139 12.60 4.78 -2.11
C ILE A 139 13.45 3.98 -3.08
N ARG A 140 13.84 2.79 -2.66
CA ARG A 140 14.41 1.74 -3.51
C ARG A 140 13.31 0.71 -3.74
N GLY A 141 12.40 1.04 -4.65
CA GLY A 141 11.13 0.35 -4.79
C GLY A 141 11.02 -0.50 -6.05
N VAL A 142 10.03 -1.37 -6.04
CA VAL A 142 9.55 -2.12 -7.20
C VAL A 142 8.03 -2.02 -7.30
N ASN A 143 7.51 -2.08 -8.52
CA ASN A 143 6.10 -2.36 -8.77
C ASN A 143 5.87 -3.86 -8.67
N ARG A 144 4.75 -4.28 -8.12
CA ARG A 144 4.46 -5.71 -7.95
C ARG A 144 3.02 -6.03 -8.33
N HIS A 145 2.87 -6.96 -9.25
CA HIS A 145 1.63 -7.68 -9.47
C HIS A 145 1.50 -8.86 -8.51
N GLU A 146 0.27 -9.19 -8.10
CA GLU A 146 -0.02 -10.50 -7.49
C GLU A 146 -0.06 -11.53 -8.60
N TRP A 147 1.02 -12.33 -8.71
CA TRP A 147 1.18 -13.31 -9.78
C TRP A 147 1.92 -14.57 -9.33
N ASP A 148 1.38 -15.68 -9.75
CA ASP A 148 1.94 -17.01 -9.57
C ASP A 148 1.93 -17.73 -10.94
N PRO A 149 3.04 -18.35 -11.39
CA PRO A 149 3.13 -18.93 -12.73
C PRO A 149 2.18 -20.11 -12.97
N ILE A 150 1.68 -20.74 -11.91
CA ILE A 150 0.77 -21.89 -12.00
C ILE A 150 -0.67 -21.44 -11.78
N ASN A 151 -0.89 -20.59 -10.75
CA ASN A 151 -2.22 -20.23 -10.26
C ASN A 151 -2.68 -18.83 -10.73
N GLY A 152 -1.89 -18.15 -11.56
CA GLY A 152 -2.18 -16.82 -12.06
C GLY A 152 -2.28 -15.80 -10.91
N ARG A 153 -3.42 -15.19 -10.73
CA ARG A 153 -3.63 -14.17 -9.67
C ARG A 153 -3.94 -14.73 -8.28
N ALA A 154 -4.02 -16.04 -8.13
CA ALA A 154 -4.23 -16.70 -6.85
C ALA A 154 -2.88 -16.96 -6.15
N VAL A 155 -2.33 -15.94 -5.50
CA VAL A 155 -1.04 -16.04 -4.80
C VAL A 155 -1.20 -16.57 -3.38
N THR A 156 -0.21 -17.32 -2.91
CA THR A 156 -0.19 -17.90 -1.57
C THR A 156 0.59 -17.04 -0.58
N ARG A 157 0.36 -17.24 0.72
CA ARG A 157 1.20 -16.61 1.75
C ARG A 157 2.67 -16.99 1.61
N ALA A 158 2.97 -18.21 1.19
CA ALA A 158 4.34 -18.69 1.00
C ALA A 158 5.05 -17.94 -0.13
N SER A 159 4.38 -17.76 -1.29
CA SER A 159 4.93 -16.99 -2.42
C SER A 159 5.12 -15.51 -2.06
N MET A 160 4.19 -14.91 -1.31
CA MET A 160 4.36 -13.53 -0.82
C MET A 160 5.58 -13.37 0.10
N VAL A 161 5.82 -14.33 1.00
CA VAL A 161 6.99 -14.33 1.89
C VAL A 161 8.28 -14.45 1.09
N GLU A 162 8.29 -15.26 0.03
CA GLU A 162 9.45 -15.40 -0.85
C GLU A 162 9.72 -14.09 -1.60
N ASP A 163 8.71 -13.46 -2.19
CA ASP A 163 8.82 -12.16 -2.83
C ASP A 163 9.46 -11.13 -1.88
N ILE A 164 8.98 -11.03 -0.65
CA ILE A 164 9.51 -10.09 0.35
C ILE A 164 10.97 -10.40 0.70
N LYS A 165 11.31 -11.67 0.89
CA LYS A 165 12.69 -12.07 1.19
C LYS A 165 13.65 -11.74 0.06
N ILE A 166 13.24 -11.94 -1.20
CA ILE A 166 14.02 -11.55 -2.37
C ILE A 166 14.22 -10.04 -2.37
N MET A 167 13.15 -9.24 -2.20
CA MET A 167 13.22 -7.79 -2.11
C MET A 167 14.21 -7.33 -1.02
N LYS A 168 14.06 -7.84 0.20
CA LYS A 168 14.93 -7.44 1.34
C LYS A 168 16.39 -7.82 1.14
N ARG A 169 16.68 -9.00 0.57
CA ARG A 169 18.07 -9.44 0.28
C ARG A 169 18.74 -8.63 -0.83
N ASN A 170 17.96 -7.89 -1.61
CA ASN A 170 18.43 -7.09 -2.74
C ASN A 170 18.22 -5.58 -2.53
N ASN A 171 18.22 -5.12 -1.27
CA ASN A 171 18.17 -3.71 -0.87
C ASN A 171 16.87 -2.97 -1.28
N ILE A 172 15.83 -3.67 -1.65
CA ILE A 172 14.51 -3.09 -1.95
C ILE A 172 13.80 -2.83 -0.61
N ASN A 173 13.37 -1.59 -0.40
CA ASN A 173 12.70 -1.15 0.84
C ASN A 173 11.24 -0.74 0.66
N ALA A 174 10.74 -0.73 -0.58
CA ALA A 174 9.40 -0.28 -0.89
C ALA A 174 8.75 -1.09 -2.03
N VAL A 175 7.42 -1.16 -2.01
CA VAL A 175 6.62 -1.78 -3.06
C VAL A 175 5.41 -0.93 -3.39
N ARG A 176 5.12 -0.75 -4.69
CA ARG A 176 3.84 -0.22 -5.15
C ARG A 176 2.97 -1.40 -5.56
N CYS A 177 1.75 -1.46 -5.00
CA CYS A 177 0.74 -2.46 -5.34
C CYS A 177 0.11 -2.11 -6.69
N SER A 178 0.76 -2.47 -7.76
CA SER A 178 0.33 -2.19 -9.14
C SER A 178 -0.66 -3.25 -9.64
N HIS A 179 -1.85 -2.92 -10.12
CA HIS A 179 -2.52 -1.58 -10.03
C HIS A 179 -3.86 -1.77 -9.31
N TYR A 180 -3.82 -2.35 -8.12
CA TYR A 180 -4.99 -2.72 -7.31
C TYR A 180 -4.57 -3.03 -5.87
N PRO A 181 -5.48 -2.91 -4.90
CA PRO A 181 -5.21 -3.36 -3.54
C PRO A 181 -4.91 -4.87 -3.52
N ASN A 182 -3.77 -5.24 -2.93
CA ASN A 182 -3.35 -6.63 -2.80
C ASN A 182 -4.16 -7.36 -1.71
N GLN A 183 -3.93 -8.66 -1.52
CA GLN A 183 -4.52 -9.43 -0.43
C GLN A 183 -4.11 -8.84 0.94
N GLU A 184 -4.97 -8.91 1.94
CA GLU A 184 -4.72 -8.34 3.28
C GLU A 184 -3.43 -8.89 3.91
N VAL A 185 -3.17 -10.18 3.73
CA VAL A 185 -1.95 -10.87 4.19
C VAL A 185 -0.68 -10.22 3.66
N TRP A 186 -0.69 -9.64 2.46
CA TRP A 186 0.45 -8.91 1.90
C TRP A 186 0.88 -7.75 2.80
N TYR A 187 -0.06 -6.95 3.26
CA TYR A 187 0.23 -5.80 4.12
C TYR A 187 0.72 -6.23 5.51
N GLU A 188 0.14 -7.29 6.07
CA GLU A 188 0.60 -7.88 7.34
C GLU A 188 2.06 -8.33 7.22
N LEU A 189 2.42 -8.99 6.14
CA LEU A 189 3.79 -9.40 5.87
C LEU A 189 4.72 -8.18 5.64
N CYS A 190 4.28 -7.16 4.91
CA CYS A 190 5.03 -5.91 4.76
C CYS A 190 5.24 -5.21 6.11
N ASN A 191 4.27 -5.28 7.04
CA ASN A 191 4.43 -4.78 8.39
C ASN A 191 5.52 -5.53 9.16
N GLU A 192 5.52 -6.87 9.06
CA GLU A 192 6.44 -7.77 9.78
C GLU A 192 7.88 -7.69 9.26
N TYR A 193 8.04 -7.74 7.94
CA TYR A 193 9.36 -7.77 7.31
C TYR A 193 9.96 -6.38 7.06
N GLY A 194 9.15 -5.32 7.15
CA GLY A 194 9.57 -3.95 6.95
C GLY A 194 9.72 -3.59 5.47
N LEU A 195 8.60 -3.38 4.77
CA LEU A 195 8.53 -2.74 3.46
C LEU A 195 7.60 -1.55 3.52
N TYR A 196 7.99 -0.42 2.93
CA TYR A 196 7.08 0.68 2.67
C TYR A 196 6.13 0.31 1.54
N VAL A 197 4.85 0.58 1.71
CA VAL A 197 3.83 0.22 0.73
C VAL A 197 3.15 1.48 0.19
N ILE A 198 3.02 1.54 -1.14
CA ILE A 198 2.10 2.43 -1.83
C ILE A 198 0.89 1.57 -2.21
N ASN A 199 -0.21 1.77 -1.49
CA ASN A 199 -1.44 1.05 -1.81
C ASN A 199 -2.23 1.80 -2.88
N GLU A 200 -2.67 1.08 -3.91
CA GLU A 200 -3.26 1.69 -5.10
C GLU A 200 -4.71 1.24 -5.31
N ALA A 201 -5.59 2.22 -5.55
CA ALA A 201 -6.97 1.94 -5.92
C ALA A 201 -7.03 1.33 -7.33
N ASN A 202 -7.90 0.34 -7.51
CA ASN A 202 -8.07 -0.35 -8.80
C ASN A 202 -8.83 0.52 -9.83
N ILE A 203 -8.26 1.68 -10.13
CA ILE A 203 -8.74 2.61 -11.16
C ILE A 203 -7.71 2.62 -12.29
N GLU A 204 -8.00 1.89 -13.34
CA GLU A 204 -7.21 1.75 -14.56
C GLU A 204 -8.13 1.94 -15.75
N ALA A 205 -7.71 2.75 -16.71
CA ALA A 205 -8.50 2.99 -17.92
C ALA A 205 -7.61 3.25 -19.14
N HIS A 206 -6.42 2.62 -19.20
CA HIS A 206 -5.41 2.86 -20.24
C HIS A 206 -5.99 2.72 -21.65
N GLY A 207 -6.81 1.70 -21.93
CA GLY A 207 -7.45 1.47 -23.21
C GLY A 207 -8.30 2.66 -23.70
N MET A 208 -8.84 3.48 -22.81
CA MET A 208 -9.61 4.66 -23.16
C MET A 208 -8.78 5.74 -23.87
N ARG A 209 -7.46 5.69 -23.75
CA ARG A 209 -6.54 6.62 -24.47
C ARG A 209 -6.78 6.63 -25.99
N PHE A 210 -7.17 5.51 -26.54
CA PHE A 210 -7.34 5.30 -27.98
C PHE A 210 -8.76 5.62 -28.47
N HIS A 211 -9.72 5.92 -27.58
CA HIS A 211 -11.07 6.32 -27.94
C HIS A 211 -11.17 7.81 -28.31
N HIS A 212 -12.18 8.17 -29.09
CA HIS A 212 -12.43 9.52 -29.60
C HIS A 212 -12.36 10.64 -28.54
N ASN A 213 -12.94 10.43 -27.38
CA ASN A 213 -12.89 11.39 -26.27
C ASN A 213 -11.77 11.10 -25.25
N GLY A 214 -10.96 10.06 -25.50
CA GLY A 214 -9.90 9.63 -24.60
C GLY A 214 -10.40 9.41 -23.16
N TYR A 215 -9.54 9.66 -22.22
CA TYR A 215 -9.85 9.50 -20.78
C TYR A 215 -10.98 10.41 -20.25
N LYS A 216 -11.28 11.53 -20.95
CA LYS A 216 -12.26 12.51 -20.48
C LYS A 216 -13.67 11.93 -20.29
N GLN A 217 -14.01 10.87 -21.03
CA GLN A 217 -15.29 10.18 -20.90
C GLN A 217 -15.53 9.65 -19.47
N LEU A 218 -14.48 9.23 -18.79
CA LEU A 218 -14.58 8.65 -17.45
C LEU A 218 -14.18 9.65 -16.35
N THR A 219 -13.13 10.42 -16.61
CA THR A 219 -12.50 11.26 -15.57
C THR A 219 -13.29 12.52 -15.24
N ASN A 220 -14.13 13.03 -16.17
CA ASN A 220 -14.93 14.24 -15.98
C ASN A 220 -16.44 14.00 -15.97
N ASP A 221 -16.89 12.83 -16.40
CA ASP A 221 -18.30 12.47 -16.34
C ASP A 221 -18.72 12.19 -14.90
N SER A 222 -19.67 13.00 -14.40
CA SER A 222 -20.18 12.91 -13.02
C SER A 222 -20.91 11.59 -12.74
N THR A 223 -21.43 10.91 -13.75
CA THR A 223 -22.08 9.60 -13.60
C THR A 223 -21.11 8.52 -13.12
N TRP A 224 -19.81 8.68 -13.38
CA TRP A 224 -18.73 7.80 -12.92
C TRP A 224 -18.17 8.18 -11.55
N SER A 225 -18.50 9.35 -11.01
CA SER A 225 -17.89 9.85 -9.77
C SER A 225 -18.07 8.90 -8.58
N GLY A 226 -19.24 8.26 -8.49
CA GLY A 226 -19.54 7.27 -7.44
C GLY A 226 -18.57 6.08 -7.46
N GLN A 227 -18.23 5.57 -8.64
CA GLN A 227 -17.32 4.43 -8.80
C GLN A 227 -15.87 4.78 -8.42
N TRP A 228 -15.41 6.01 -8.73
CA TRP A 228 -14.09 6.49 -8.28
C TRP A 228 -13.98 6.54 -6.75
N ILE A 229 -14.99 7.13 -6.11
CA ILE A 229 -15.05 7.20 -4.65
C ILE A 229 -15.15 5.80 -4.02
N ASP A 230 -16.01 4.92 -4.55
CA ASP A 230 -16.21 3.56 -4.01
C ASP A 230 -14.91 2.76 -4.03
N ARG A 231 -14.14 2.78 -5.15
CA ARG A 231 -12.85 2.08 -5.24
C ARG A 231 -11.83 2.60 -4.23
N GLY A 232 -11.67 3.92 -4.12
CA GLY A 232 -10.79 4.54 -3.13
C GLY A 232 -11.26 4.29 -1.70
N GLN A 233 -12.57 4.30 -1.45
CA GLN A 233 -13.16 4.02 -0.16
C GLN A 233 -12.92 2.58 0.28
N ARG A 234 -13.15 1.60 -0.59
CA ARG A 234 -12.93 0.17 -0.28
C ARG A 234 -11.47 -0.09 0.04
N MET A 235 -10.53 0.43 -0.76
CA MET A 235 -9.10 0.36 -0.47
C MET A 235 -8.79 0.95 0.91
N PHE A 236 -9.23 2.18 1.16
CA PHE A 236 -8.94 2.88 2.40
C PHE A 236 -9.54 2.20 3.63
N GLU A 237 -10.85 1.90 3.61
CA GLU A 237 -11.55 1.35 4.79
C GLU A 237 -11.02 -0.03 5.18
N ARG A 238 -10.60 -0.85 4.22
CA ARG A 238 -9.99 -2.15 4.47
C ARG A 238 -8.58 -2.01 5.06
N ASP A 239 -7.75 -1.14 4.48
CA ASP A 239 -6.30 -1.18 4.70
C ASP A 239 -5.76 -0.04 5.58
N LYS A 240 -6.62 0.89 6.03
CA LYS A 240 -6.23 2.10 6.79
C LYS A 240 -5.38 1.85 8.03
N ASN A 241 -5.53 0.69 8.67
CA ASN A 241 -4.83 0.34 9.90
C ASN A 241 -3.44 -0.30 9.66
N GLN A 242 -3.00 -0.47 8.41
CA GLN A 242 -1.72 -1.10 8.08
C GLN A 242 -0.55 -0.11 8.22
N PRO A 243 0.42 -0.34 9.14
CA PRO A 243 1.54 0.57 9.34
C PRO A 243 2.51 0.65 8.16
N SER A 244 2.65 -0.40 7.34
CA SER A 244 3.48 -0.42 6.15
C SER A 244 3.02 0.56 5.07
N ILE A 245 1.72 0.86 4.98
CA ILE A 245 1.18 1.79 3.99
C ILE A 245 1.59 3.20 4.36
N ILE A 246 2.43 3.81 3.52
CA ILE A 246 2.93 5.17 3.70
C ILE A 246 2.34 6.18 2.72
N MET A 247 1.73 5.73 1.64
CA MET A 247 1.06 6.57 0.64
C MET A 247 -0.18 5.86 0.09
N TRP A 248 -1.17 6.66 -0.32
CA TRP A 248 -2.35 6.22 -1.07
C TRP A 248 -2.21 6.64 -2.53
N SER A 249 -2.25 5.71 -3.45
CA SER A 249 -2.33 5.99 -4.88
C SER A 249 -3.78 5.92 -5.37
N MET A 250 -4.20 6.91 -6.13
CA MET A 250 -5.58 7.00 -6.62
C MET A 250 -5.87 6.08 -7.82
N GLY A 251 -4.85 5.44 -8.38
CA GLY A 251 -4.97 4.56 -9.54
C GLY A 251 -3.82 4.71 -10.52
N ASN A 252 -3.98 4.11 -11.68
CA ASN A 252 -2.99 4.09 -12.76
C ASN A 252 -3.62 4.51 -14.09
N GLU A 253 -2.85 5.14 -14.95
CA GLU A 253 -3.08 5.44 -16.39
C GLU A 253 -4.56 5.61 -16.84
N ALA A 254 -5.34 6.31 -16.02
CA ALA A 254 -6.77 6.57 -16.30
C ALA A 254 -7.04 8.04 -16.71
N GLY A 255 -6.00 8.78 -17.11
CA GLY A 255 -6.10 10.21 -17.38
C GLY A 255 -6.31 11.03 -16.11
N ASP A 256 -6.74 12.27 -16.25
CA ASP A 256 -6.96 13.15 -15.11
C ASP A 256 -8.19 14.03 -15.31
N GLY A 257 -8.92 14.29 -14.22
CA GLY A 257 -10.14 15.06 -14.24
C GLY A 257 -10.83 15.21 -12.90
N LYS A 258 -12.07 15.68 -12.94
CA LYS A 258 -12.85 16.04 -11.77
C LYS A 258 -13.06 14.88 -10.79
N ASN A 259 -13.19 13.66 -11.30
CA ASN A 259 -13.40 12.47 -10.47
C ASN A 259 -12.16 12.16 -9.61
N PHE A 260 -10.95 12.37 -10.13
CA PHE A 260 -9.71 12.26 -9.34
C PHE A 260 -9.55 13.40 -8.34
N GLU A 261 -9.92 14.64 -8.68
CA GLU A 261 -9.94 15.74 -7.69
C GLU A 261 -10.88 15.44 -6.52
N ASN A 262 -12.04 14.87 -6.80
CA ASN A 262 -13.02 14.49 -5.77
C ASN A 262 -12.47 13.33 -4.89
N LEU A 263 -11.87 12.32 -5.49
CA LEU A 263 -11.25 11.21 -4.78
C LEU A 263 -10.08 11.68 -3.90
N TYR A 264 -9.22 12.58 -4.41
CA TYR A 264 -8.15 13.20 -3.62
C TYR A 264 -8.70 13.89 -2.37
N LYS A 265 -9.71 14.75 -2.53
CA LYS A 265 -10.36 15.47 -1.41
C LYS A 265 -10.94 14.50 -0.40
N TRP A 266 -11.58 13.43 -0.87
CA TRP A 266 -12.16 12.41 -0.01
C TRP A 266 -11.07 11.68 0.80
N LEU A 267 -9.99 11.21 0.16
CA LEU A 267 -8.88 10.54 0.83
C LEU A 267 -8.21 11.46 1.86
N LYS A 268 -7.94 12.73 1.53
CA LYS A 268 -7.34 13.71 2.45
C LYS A 268 -8.26 14.04 3.64
N TYR A 269 -9.57 14.05 3.43
CA TYR A 269 -10.54 14.20 4.52
C TYR A 269 -10.52 12.99 5.47
N LYS A 270 -10.40 11.79 4.94
CA LYS A 270 -10.36 10.55 5.73
C LYS A 270 -9.02 10.31 6.41
N ASP A 271 -7.93 10.67 5.74
CA ASP A 271 -6.56 10.47 6.22
C ASP A 271 -5.66 11.64 5.84
N SER A 272 -5.48 12.55 6.77
CA SER A 272 -4.53 13.66 6.63
C SER A 272 -3.09 13.27 6.95
N SER A 273 -2.85 12.04 7.46
CA SER A 273 -1.54 11.59 7.94
C SER A 273 -0.64 11.00 6.84
N ARG A 274 -1.22 10.58 5.72
CA ARG A 274 -0.49 9.98 4.60
C ARG A 274 -0.64 10.82 3.34
N PRO A 275 0.43 10.94 2.51
CA PRO A 275 0.33 11.51 1.19
C PRO A 275 -0.61 10.74 0.28
N VAL A 276 -1.29 11.48 -0.61
CA VAL A 276 -2.07 10.93 -1.72
C VAL A 276 -1.35 11.27 -3.01
N VAL A 277 -1.15 10.27 -3.87
CA VAL A 277 -0.37 10.39 -5.11
C VAL A 277 -1.17 9.90 -6.32
N TYR A 278 -0.84 10.47 -7.48
CA TYR A 278 -1.37 10.04 -8.77
C TYR A 278 -0.47 10.55 -9.90
N GLU A 279 -0.06 9.68 -10.83
CA GLU A 279 0.88 10.03 -11.90
C GLU A 279 0.39 11.19 -12.77
N PRO A 280 -0.82 11.13 -13.39
CA PRO A 280 -1.29 12.20 -14.25
C PRO A 280 -1.47 13.55 -13.55
N ALA A 281 -1.61 13.55 -12.22
CA ALA A 281 -1.72 14.73 -11.37
C ALA A 281 -0.39 15.21 -10.76
N SER A 282 0.75 14.63 -11.13
CA SER A 282 2.07 14.91 -10.54
C SER A 282 2.43 16.40 -10.46
N LYS A 283 1.99 17.19 -11.43
CA LYS A 283 2.20 18.64 -11.49
C LYS A 283 1.05 19.47 -10.92
N LYS A 284 0.00 18.82 -10.41
CA LYS A 284 -1.24 19.46 -9.95
C LYS A 284 -1.36 19.40 -8.42
N ASN A 285 -2.35 20.07 -7.87
CA ASN A 285 -2.54 20.17 -6.40
C ASN A 285 -3.20 18.93 -5.79
N HIS A 286 -3.75 18.01 -6.60
CA HIS A 286 -4.35 16.76 -6.13
C HIS A 286 -3.41 15.55 -6.30
N SER A 287 -2.12 15.80 -6.16
CA SER A 287 -1.09 14.82 -5.82
C SER A 287 -0.09 15.50 -4.89
N ASP A 288 0.18 14.93 -3.72
CA ASP A 288 1.07 15.52 -2.71
C ASP A 288 2.56 15.42 -3.11
N ILE A 289 2.89 14.47 -3.98
CA ILE A 289 4.24 14.17 -4.46
C ILE A 289 4.24 14.27 -5.99
N ALA A 290 5.35 14.70 -6.58
CA ALA A 290 5.59 14.52 -8.00
C ALA A 290 5.91 13.05 -8.26
N PHE A 291 5.00 12.36 -8.95
CA PHE A 291 4.97 10.90 -9.07
C PHE A 291 4.96 10.45 -10.53
N PRO A 292 5.94 10.91 -11.38
CA PRO A 292 5.91 10.66 -12.81
C PRO A 292 6.44 9.27 -13.18
N MET A 293 6.04 8.79 -14.39
CA MET A 293 6.55 7.59 -15.04
C MET A 293 7.68 7.90 -16.01
N TYR A 294 8.67 7.02 -16.11
CA TYR A 294 9.69 6.93 -17.17
C TYR A 294 10.35 8.25 -17.56
N LYS A 295 10.58 9.14 -16.58
CA LYS A 295 11.31 10.38 -16.83
C LYS A 295 12.80 10.10 -16.93
N ASP A 296 13.44 10.72 -17.94
CA ASP A 296 14.87 10.62 -18.17
C ASP A 296 15.70 11.41 -17.14
N ILE A 297 16.98 11.16 -17.12
CA ILE A 297 17.97 11.82 -16.26
C ILE A 297 17.94 13.34 -16.43
N LYS A 298 17.77 13.83 -17.67
CA LYS A 298 17.70 15.26 -17.97
C LYS A 298 16.48 15.92 -17.31
N TYR A 299 15.35 15.23 -17.31
CA TYR A 299 14.16 15.70 -16.59
C TYR A 299 14.41 15.76 -15.07
N LEU A 300 15.03 14.73 -14.49
CA LEU A 300 15.34 14.69 -13.06
C LEU A 300 16.26 15.84 -12.65
N LEU A 301 17.34 16.09 -13.41
CA LEU A 301 18.23 17.21 -13.20
C LEU A 301 17.50 18.56 -13.23
N LYS A 302 16.67 18.76 -14.27
CA LYS A 302 15.89 20.00 -14.40
C LYS A 302 14.89 20.16 -13.24
N TYR A 303 14.29 19.07 -12.79
CA TYR A 303 13.38 19.11 -11.64
C TYR A 303 14.12 19.46 -10.36
N ALA A 304 15.23 18.81 -10.08
CA ALA A 304 16.03 18.99 -8.86
C ALA A 304 16.62 20.42 -8.75
N GLN A 305 16.97 21.03 -9.89
CA GLN A 305 17.50 22.40 -9.96
C GLN A 305 16.39 23.48 -9.93
N SER A 306 15.13 23.08 -10.05
CA SER A 306 14.01 24.01 -9.98
C SER A 306 13.58 24.25 -8.53
N ASN A 307 13.06 25.45 -8.26
CA ASN A 307 12.51 25.79 -6.93
C ASN A 307 11.16 25.10 -6.71
N LYS A 308 11.17 23.78 -6.51
CA LYS A 308 9.98 22.95 -6.27
C LYS A 308 9.82 22.64 -4.79
N SER A 309 8.57 22.57 -4.35
CA SER A 309 8.19 22.27 -2.96
C SER A 309 7.74 20.83 -2.74
N LYS A 310 7.61 20.03 -3.82
CA LYS A 310 7.21 18.63 -3.75
C LYS A 310 8.42 17.71 -3.94
N PRO A 311 8.54 16.63 -3.16
CA PRO A 311 9.50 15.58 -3.48
C PRO A 311 9.15 14.92 -4.82
N LEU A 312 10.14 14.39 -5.52
CA LEU A 312 9.93 13.58 -6.72
C LEU A 312 10.29 12.13 -6.42
N ILE A 313 9.35 11.25 -6.72
CA ILE A 313 9.52 9.79 -6.67
C ILE A 313 9.01 9.25 -7.99
N LEU A 314 9.83 8.50 -8.73
CA LEU A 314 9.40 7.86 -9.97
C LEU A 314 8.43 6.71 -9.64
N CYS A 315 7.17 6.81 -10.05
CA CYS A 315 6.24 5.70 -9.81
C CYS A 315 6.54 4.49 -10.69
N GLU A 316 7.13 4.72 -11.86
CA GLU A 316 7.67 3.68 -12.73
C GLU A 316 8.92 4.20 -13.44
N TYR A 317 9.98 3.38 -13.48
CA TYR A 317 11.18 3.62 -14.25
C TYR A 317 11.91 2.30 -14.53
N ALA A 318 12.96 2.34 -15.36
CA ALA A 318 13.83 1.21 -15.65
C ALA A 318 13.03 -0.05 -16.05
N HIS A 319 12.10 0.10 -17.01
CA HIS A 319 11.26 -1.00 -17.53
C HIS A 319 12.10 -2.23 -17.89
N ALA A 320 11.93 -3.32 -17.18
CA ALA A 320 12.84 -4.47 -17.18
C ALA A 320 12.54 -5.53 -18.23
N MET A 321 11.82 -5.18 -19.30
CA MET A 321 11.50 -6.10 -20.40
C MET A 321 12.73 -6.38 -21.27
N GLY A 322 13.10 -7.65 -21.43
CA GLY A 322 14.20 -8.07 -22.27
C GLY A 322 15.57 -7.58 -21.80
N ASN A 323 16.47 -7.23 -22.71
CA ASN A 323 17.77 -6.66 -22.40
C ASN A 323 17.66 -5.16 -22.10
N SER A 324 17.33 -4.80 -20.87
CA SER A 324 16.96 -3.45 -20.43
C SER A 324 17.61 -3.08 -19.09
N VAL A 325 17.03 -2.11 -18.36
CA VAL A 325 17.51 -1.57 -17.08
C VAL A 325 18.91 -0.92 -17.19
N GLY A 326 19.24 -0.41 -18.37
CA GLY A 326 20.47 0.36 -18.59
C GLY A 326 20.44 1.71 -17.86
N ASN A 327 21.65 2.26 -17.60
CA ASN A 327 21.86 3.56 -16.95
C ASN A 327 21.31 3.65 -15.51
N LEU A 328 21.05 2.52 -14.83
CA LEU A 328 20.52 2.54 -13.46
C LEU A 328 21.44 3.32 -12.53
N LYS A 329 22.76 3.11 -12.65
CA LYS A 329 23.78 3.87 -11.90
C LYS A 329 23.66 5.37 -12.14
N ASP A 330 23.47 5.81 -13.39
CA ASP A 330 23.40 7.24 -13.72
C ASP A 330 22.15 7.90 -13.11
N TYR A 331 21.03 7.18 -13.02
CA TYR A 331 19.84 7.62 -12.28
C TYR A 331 20.15 7.80 -10.80
N TRP A 332 20.82 6.81 -10.19
CA TRP A 332 21.09 6.83 -8.77
C TRP A 332 22.16 7.85 -8.39
N ASP A 333 23.17 8.11 -9.24
CA ASP A 333 24.16 9.19 -9.04
C ASP A 333 23.49 10.57 -8.92
N ILE A 334 22.36 10.76 -9.60
CA ILE A 334 21.60 12.02 -9.53
C ILE A 334 20.63 12.00 -8.36
N ILE A 335 19.94 10.90 -8.13
CA ILE A 335 19.03 10.73 -6.99
C ILE A 335 19.79 10.98 -5.69
N ASP A 336 20.96 10.39 -5.51
CA ASP A 336 21.76 10.55 -4.30
C ASP A 336 22.36 11.97 -4.15
N ARG A 337 22.53 12.70 -5.27
CA ARG A 337 23.06 14.07 -5.25
C ARG A 337 22.03 15.11 -4.82
N TYR A 338 20.76 14.89 -5.09
CA TYR A 338 19.71 15.88 -4.89
C TYR A 338 18.60 15.35 -3.97
N GLU A 339 18.54 15.88 -2.74
CA GLU A 339 17.57 15.43 -1.71
C GLU A 339 16.10 15.42 -2.16
N LEU A 340 15.75 16.31 -3.11
CA LEU A 340 14.39 16.40 -3.64
C LEU A 340 13.98 15.18 -4.48
N LEU A 341 14.98 14.44 -4.97
CA LEU A 341 14.79 13.19 -5.71
C LEU A 341 14.85 12.03 -4.73
N GLN A 342 13.71 11.49 -4.37
CA GLN A 342 13.64 10.47 -3.34
C GLN A 342 13.43 9.04 -3.88
N GLY A 343 14.03 8.73 -5.04
CA GLY A 343 14.06 7.39 -5.62
C GLY A 343 12.89 7.07 -6.53
N GLY A 344 12.50 5.80 -6.57
CA GLY A 344 11.42 5.33 -7.46
C GLY A 344 11.16 3.84 -7.37
N PHE A 345 10.20 3.39 -8.20
CA PHE A 345 9.76 2.01 -8.30
C PHE A 345 10.09 1.45 -9.69
N ILE A 346 10.92 0.43 -9.76
CA ILE A 346 11.26 -0.25 -11.03
C ILE A 346 10.01 -0.97 -11.54
N TRP A 347 9.76 -0.92 -12.83
CA TRP A 347 8.77 -1.72 -13.52
C TRP A 347 9.43 -2.96 -14.13
N ASP A 348 9.19 -4.20 -13.66
CA ASP A 348 8.54 -4.48 -12.38
C ASP A 348 9.28 -5.59 -11.62
N PHE A 349 8.67 -6.21 -10.62
CA PHE A 349 9.34 -7.17 -9.75
C PHE A 349 9.51 -8.54 -10.40
N ALA A 350 8.43 -9.12 -10.94
CA ALA A 350 8.46 -10.49 -11.45
C ALA A 350 7.67 -10.62 -12.77
N ASP A 351 8.18 -11.42 -13.70
CA ASP A 351 7.46 -11.75 -14.94
C ASP A 351 6.07 -12.33 -14.62
N GLN A 352 5.04 -11.85 -15.33
CA GLN A 352 3.69 -12.39 -15.23
C GLN A 352 3.43 -13.41 -16.34
N THR A 353 4.35 -14.36 -16.49
CA THR A 353 4.23 -15.48 -17.41
C THR A 353 3.59 -16.69 -16.73
N ILE A 354 3.08 -17.63 -17.51
CA ILE A 354 2.40 -18.85 -17.03
C ILE A 354 3.25 -20.05 -17.40
N GLU A 355 3.43 -20.99 -16.47
CA GLU A 355 4.09 -22.26 -16.74
C GLU A 355 3.26 -23.10 -17.71
N LYS A 356 3.89 -23.55 -18.79
CA LYS A 356 3.27 -24.37 -19.82
C LYS A 356 4.24 -25.44 -20.31
N GLU A 357 3.71 -26.54 -20.81
CA GLU A 357 4.46 -27.64 -21.42
C GLU A 357 4.22 -27.62 -22.92
N ASN A 358 5.27 -27.78 -23.72
CA ASN A 358 5.19 -27.94 -25.17
C ASN A 358 4.86 -29.39 -25.58
N GLU A 359 4.73 -29.66 -26.88
CA GLU A 359 4.41 -30.98 -27.41
C GLU A 359 5.50 -32.03 -27.13
N ASP A 360 6.73 -31.59 -26.89
CA ASP A 360 7.88 -32.45 -26.58
C ASP A 360 8.02 -32.74 -25.07
N GLY A 361 7.16 -32.12 -24.23
CA GLY A 361 7.18 -32.29 -22.79
C GLY A 361 8.12 -31.29 -22.06
N ASP A 362 8.67 -30.29 -22.76
CA ASP A 362 9.52 -29.27 -22.15
C ASP A 362 8.68 -28.16 -21.53
N GLN A 363 9.03 -27.78 -20.31
CA GLN A 363 8.39 -26.65 -19.62
C GLN A 363 8.96 -25.32 -20.10
N PHE A 364 8.09 -24.34 -20.29
CA PHE A 364 8.45 -22.97 -20.66
C PHE A 364 7.52 -21.91 -20.05
N TRP A 365 7.96 -20.65 -20.04
CA TRP A 365 7.18 -19.53 -19.55
C TRP A 365 6.36 -18.90 -20.68
N ALA A 366 5.08 -19.22 -20.72
CA ALA A 366 4.15 -18.77 -21.74
C ALA A 366 3.66 -17.35 -21.50
N TYR A 367 3.47 -16.60 -22.59
CA TYR A 367 2.89 -15.25 -22.58
C TYR A 367 1.92 -15.07 -23.76
N GLY A 368 1.49 -13.83 -24.06
CA GLY A 368 0.63 -13.57 -25.21
C GLY A 368 1.26 -14.07 -26.52
N GLY A 369 0.48 -14.78 -27.36
CA GLY A 369 0.97 -15.47 -28.54
C GLY A 369 1.14 -16.98 -28.35
N ASP A 370 1.38 -17.44 -27.12
CA ASP A 370 1.46 -18.88 -26.78
C ASP A 370 0.10 -19.50 -26.43
N PHE A 371 -0.95 -18.69 -26.49
CA PHE A 371 -2.35 -19.06 -26.35
C PHE A 371 -3.08 -18.72 -27.66
N ASP A 372 -4.25 -19.21 -27.91
CA ASP A 372 -4.95 -19.04 -29.20
C ASP A 372 -5.15 -17.55 -29.58
N ASP A 373 -4.22 -17.01 -30.40
CA ASP A 373 -4.21 -15.63 -30.87
C ASP A 373 -5.38 -15.28 -31.82
N GLN A 374 -6.04 -16.28 -32.39
CA GLN A 374 -7.26 -16.05 -33.20
C GLN A 374 -8.47 -15.71 -32.33
N VAL A 375 -8.43 -16.10 -31.08
CA VAL A 375 -9.53 -15.91 -30.10
C VAL A 375 -9.26 -14.74 -29.17
N TYR A 376 -7.98 -14.51 -28.80
CA TYR A 376 -7.63 -13.55 -27.76
C TYR A 376 -6.65 -12.48 -28.27
N ASN A 377 -7.04 -11.20 -28.11
CA ASN A 377 -6.09 -10.09 -28.23
C ASN A 377 -5.06 -10.17 -27.11
N ASN A 378 -3.80 -9.95 -27.44
CA ASN A 378 -2.70 -9.95 -26.47
C ASN A 378 -1.63 -8.94 -26.83
N ASP A 379 -0.75 -8.62 -25.88
CA ASP A 379 0.38 -7.70 -26.03
C ASP A 379 1.72 -8.46 -26.09
N SER A 380 1.73 -9.71 -26.59
CA SER A 380 2.91 -10.59 -26.69
C SER A 380 3.65 -10.70 -25.35
N ASN A 381 4.96 -10.51 -25.33
CA ASN A 381 5.81 -10.60 -24.15
C ASN A 381 5.80 -9.37 -23.25
N PHE A 382 4.81 -8.48 -23.38
CA PHE A 382 4.76 -7.22 -22.59
C PHE A 382 4.57 -7.47 -21.08
N CYS A 383 4.18 -8.67 -20.68
CA CYS A 383 4.09 -9.10 -19.28
C CYS A 383 5.40 -9.74 -18.74
N ALA A 384 6.41 -9.96 -19.62
CA ALA A 384 7.72 -10.50 -19.23
C ALA A 384 8.72 -9.35 -19.02
N ASN A 385 8.56 -8.63 -17.91
CA ASN A 385 9.29 -7.40 -17.61
C ASN A 385 9.77 -7.35 -16.13
N GLY A 386 9.94 -8.52 -15.52
CA GLY A 386 10.37 -8.66 -14.15
C GLY A 386 11.87 -8.52 -13.94
N LEU A 387 12.26 -8.05 -12.75
CA LEU A 387 13.63 -8.20 -12.24
C LEU A 387 13.96 -9.65 -11.96
N VAL A 388 12.96 -10.46 -11.68
CA VAL A 388 13.03 -11.91 -11.57
C VAL A 388 12.06 -12.57 -12.55
N ALA A 389 12.39 -13.78 -12.98
CA ALA A 389 11.48 -14.61 -13.76
C ALA A 389 10.25 -15.04 -12.93
N ALA A 390 9.27 -15.67 -13.55
CA ALA A 390 8.04 -16.10 -12.90
C ALA A 390 8.27 -17.07 -11.73
N ASP A 391 9.30 -17.92 -11.80
CA ASP A 391 9.75 -18.81 -10.73
C ASP A 391 10.61 -18.14 -9.66
N ARG A 392 10.80 -16.81 -9.76
CA ARG A 392 11.64 -16.00 -8.89
C ARG A 392 13.13 -16.16 -9.06
N SER A 393 13.60 -16.88 -10.09
CA SER A 393 15.02 -16.86 -10.46
C SER A 393 15.42 -15.44 -10.94
N PRO A 394 16.62 -14.95 -10.57
CA PRO A 394 17.01 -13.58 -10.88
C PRO A 394 17.35 -13.42 -12.37
N ASN A 395 16.78 -12.40 -13.00
CA ASN A 395 17.24 -11.97 -14.32
C ASN A 395 18.61 -11.24 -14.20
N PRO A 396 19.44 -11.23 -15.25
CA PRO A 396 20.81 -10.68 -15.18
C PRO A 396 20.89 -9.26 -14.65
N HIS A 397 19.95 -8.39 -15.02
CA HIS A 397 19.89 -7.00 -14.59
C HIS A 397 19.52 -6.81 -13.09
N PHE A 398 18.97 -7.84 -12.44
CA PHE A 398 18.65 -7.77 -11.01
C PHE A 398 19.90 -7.63 -10.13
N HIS A 399 21.04 -8.18 -10.57
CA HIS A 399 22.31 -8.03 -9.86
C HIS A 399 22.78 -6.58 -9.81
N GLU A 400 22.42 -5.75 -10.80
CA GLU A 400 22.75 -4.33 -10.81
C GLU A 400 21.87 -3.53 -9.84
N VAL A 401 20.60 -3.94 -9.67
CA VAL A 401 19.66 -3.32 -8.71
C VAL A 401 20.15 -3.48 -7.27
N LYS A 402 20.82 -4.58 -6.97
CA LYS A 402 21.34 -4.87 -5.62
C LYS A 402 22.47 -3.95 -5.18
N LYS A 403 23.28 -3.46 -6.12
CA LYS A 403 24.44 -2.59 -5.84
C LYS A 403 24.00 -1.21 -5.35
#